data_9f1d439e46ce52362d69d569ca3f6d69
#
_entry.id   9f1d439e46ce52362d69d569ca3f6d69
#
_cell.length_a   1.000
_cell.length_b   1.000
_cell.length_c   1.000
_cell.angle_alpha   90.00
_cell.angle_beta   90.00
_cell.angle_gamma   90.00
#
_symmetry.space_group_name_H-M   'P 1'
#
loop_
_entity.id
_entity.type
_entity.pdbx_description
1 polymer ?
#
loop_
_entity_poly.entity_id
_entity_poly.type
_entity_poly.pdbx_seq_one_letter_code
_entity_poly.pdbx_strand_id
1 'polypeptide(L)'
;MKHIGSPTKALVAVLGLAAMAAPALAQQGLDEPFQKPFKEALAGKTVAYVPVAMNFDLTEGWYAGLKKELEPFGVKFVIRDANWNTNAGAQAVTSLISEKPAVMVVHNPDVQTYAKLLQRAENEGIYVIQINMGSAYRSSAFVGANWVEIGERQTEGVVKACEGKSNKIAIIQGALSAAASAYTLKGVENVLAKHPEIKVVSSQAADWDAAKAKAITQTVLKQNPDLCGIVGFWDGMDIGTAAAVKEAGLTGKVFVATSGGGERKGACELVKSGAFDLNMSYDVPTQASQMAGTIKWLLSSGVKPGSIKGSEYTTLIPITKENADNQMTCWNLSDLKK
;
A
#
# COMPACT_ATOMS: atom_id res chain seq x y z
N MET A 1 96.67 49.80 17.67
CA MET A 1 95.61 50.66 17.12
C MET A 1 94.35 49.84 17.03
N LYS A 2 93.54 50.07 17.88
CA LYS A 2 92.09 50.22 18.04
C LYS A 2 91.28 49.92 16.78
N HIS A 3 90.40 48.92 16.82
CA HIS A 3 89.03 49.10 16.26
C HIS A 3 88.07 48.21 17.00
N ILE A 4 87.02 48.82 17.43
CA ILE A 4 85.91 48.40 18.18
C ILE A 4 84.87 47.78 17.23
N GLY A 5 84.42 46.59 17.50
CA GLY A 5 83.29 45.97 16.78
C GLY A 5 82.11 45.83 17.66
N SER A 6 81.03 46.47 17.30
CA SER A 6 79.70 46.47 18.00
C SER A 6 78.96 45.18 17.84
N PRO A 7 78.21 44.69 18.88
CA PRO A 7 77.42 43.48 18.73
C PRO A 7 76.03 43.81 18.18
N THR A 8 75.66 43.14 17.08
CA THR A 8 74.32 43.14 16.48
C THR A 8 73.37 42.27 17.32
N LYS A 9 72.38 42.88 17.89
CA LYS A 9 71.28 42.17 18.59
C LYS A 9 70.36 41.54 17.53
N ALA A 10 70.29 40.23 17.49
CA ALA A 10 69.30 39.50 16.72
C ALA A 10 67.96 39.53 17.47
N LEU A 11 66.96 40.16 16.84
CA LEU A 11 65.61 40.20 17.32
C LEU A 11 64.93 38.89 16.83
N VAL A 12 64.68 37.95 17.73
CA VAL A 12 63.85 36.72 17.43
C VAL A 12 62.38 37.13 17.54
N ALA A 13 61.76 37.28 16.38
CA ALA A 13 60.32 37.44 16.30
C ALA A 13 59.65 36.09 16.50
N VAL A 14 59.04 35.91 17.68
CA VAL A 14 58.15 34.77 17.96
C VAL A 14 56.83 35.05 17.26
N LEU A 15 56.64 34.47 16.08
CA LEU A 15 55.31 34.37 15.45
C LEU A 15 54.48 33.38 16.24
N GLY A 16 53.61 33.88 17.13
CA GLY A 16 52.56 33.11 17.74
C GLY A 16 51.57 32.66 16.68
N LEU A 17 51.58 31.37 16.33
CA LEU A 17 50.44 30.72 15.66
C LEU A 17 49.24 30.78 16.61
N ALA A 18 48.40 31.79 16.47
CA ALA A 18 47.04 31.73 16.93
C ALA A 18 46.33 30.70 16.06
N ALA A 19 46.29 29.43 16.50
CA ALA A 19 45.39 28.45 15.97
C ALA A 19 43.98 29.00 16.22
N MET A 20 43.41 29.62 15.20
CA MET A 20 41.98 29.90 15.18
C MET A 20 41.29 28.54 15.27
N ALA A 21 40.83 28.20 16.45
CA ALA A 21 39.74 27.23 16.62
C ALA A 21 38.58 27.80 15.82
N ALA A 22 38.52 27.47 14.54
CA ALA A 22 37.34 27.70 13.73
C ALA A 22 36.21 26.91 14.39
N PRO A 23 35.10 27.54 14.64
CA PRO A 23 34.12 27.07 15.60
C PRO A 23 33.44 25.81 15.10
N ALA A 24 33.31 24.85 16.00
CA ALA A 24 32.29 23.79 15.94
C ALA A 24 30.86 24.34 15.76
N LEU A 25 30.67 25.64 15.63
CA LEU A 25 29.40 26.32 15.38
C LEU A 25 28.91 26.21 13.92
N ALA A 26 29.78 25.96 12.94
CA ALA A 26 29.34 25.86 11.55
C ALA A 26 28.65 24.53 11.21
N GLN A 27 28.91 23.46 11.98
CA GLN A 27 28.26 22.17 11.81
C GLN A 27 26.98 22.01 12.64
N GLN A 28 26.79 22.79 13.71
CA GLN A 28 25.59 22.78 14.54
C GLN A 28 24.40 23.52 13.91
N GLY A 29 24.63 24.35 12.91
CA GLY A 29 23.60 25.26 12.38
C GLY A 29 22.77 24.73 11.21
N LEU A 30 23.19 23.66 10.52
CA LEU A 30 22.48 23.20 9.32
C LEU A 30 21.33 22.21 9.62
N ASP A 31 21.50 21.32 10.60
CA ASP A 31 20.51 20.28 10.89
C ASP A 31 19.54 20.63 12.05
N GLU A 32 19.97 21.38 13.05
CA GLU A 32 19.19 21.72 14.24
C GLU A 32 17.87 22.45 13.96
N PRO A 33 17.79 23.45 13.07
CA PRO A 33 16.53 24.14 12.80
C PRO A 33 15.42 23.22 12.26
N PHE A 34 15.80 22.12 11.61
CA PHE A 34 14.87 21.20 10.95
C PHE A 34 14.71 19.88 11.72
N GLN A 35 15.79 19.25 12.16
CA GLN A 35 15.75 17.92 12.79
C GLN A 35 15.11 17.91 14.16
N LYS A 36 15.43 18.87 15.03
CA LYS A 36 14.94 18.90 16.39
C LYS A 36 13.40 19.06 16.44
N PRO A 37 12.79 20.08 15.80
CA PRO A 37 11.34 20.22 15.75
C PRO A 37 10.64 19.00 15.13
N PHE A 38 11.25 18.41 14.09
CA PHE A 38 10.74 17.19 13.44
C PHE A 38 10.68 16.01 14.42
N LYS A 39 11.78 15.74 15.15
CA LYS A 39 11.82 14.66 16.14
C LYS A 39 10.83 14.90 17.30
N GLU A 40 10.75 16.14 17.79
CA GLU A 40 9.81 16.52 18.85
C GLU A 40 8.35 16.36 18.42
N ALA A 41 8.04 16.66 17.15
CA ALA A 41 6.69 16.50 16.60
C ALA A 41 6.21 15.04 16.56
N LEU A 42 7.14 14.08 16.40
CA LEU A 42 6.83 12.65 16.34
C LEU A 42 6.93 11.95 17.70
N ALA A 43 7.85 12.38 18.57
CA ALA A 43 8.15 11.69 19.83
C ALA A 43 6.92 11.51 20.73
N GLY A 44 6.66 10.25 21.11
CA GLY A 44 5.55 9.87 21.98
C GLY A 44 4.16 9.93 21.33
N LYS A 45 4.04 10.31 20.05
CA LYS A 45 2.76 10.30 19.33
C LYS A 45 2.25 8.87 19.14
N THR A 46 0.92 8.71 19.16
CA THR A 46 0.27 7.42 18.93
C THR A 46 -0.35 7.40 17.55
N VAL A 47 -0.04 6.36 16.79
CA VAL A 47 -0.70 5.99 15.53
C VAL A 47 -1.59 4.79 15.79
N ALA A 48 -2.89 4.94 15.56
CA ALA A 48 -3.85 3.86 15.63
C ALA A 48 -4.04 3.25 14.24
N TYR A 49 -3.93 1.92 14.13
CA TYR A 49 -4.13 1.17 12.91
C TYR A 49 -5.40 0.33 13.00
N VAL A 50 -6.32 0.56 12.06
CA VAL A 50 -7.62 -0.12 11.98
C VAL A 50 -7.71 -0.88 10.65
N PRO A 51 -7.15 -2.10 10.57
CA PRO A 51 -7.28 -2.95 9.38
C PRO A 51 -8.67 -3.59 9.32
N VAL A 52 -9.09 -4.04 8.11
CA VAL A 52 -10.28 -4.89 7.97
C VAL A 52 -10.07 -6.25 8.64
N ALA A 53 -8.85 -6.76 8.64
CA ALA A 53 -8.34 -7.88 9.44
C ALA A 53 -6.82 -7.84 9.45
N MET A 54 -6.16 -8.50 10.41
CA MET A 54 -4.70 -8.61 10.44
C MET A 54 -4.22 -9.85 9.70
N ASN A 55 -4.33 -10.93 9.97
CA ASN A 55 -3.82 -12.27 9.61
C ASN A 55 -3.61 -12.55 8.10
N PHE A 56 -3.22 -11.57 7.29
CA PHE A 56 -2.77 -11.75 5.90
C PHE A 56 -1.69 -10.72 5.52
N ASP A 57 -0.91 -11.05 4.51
CA ASP A 57 0.31 -10.37 4.09
C ASP A 57 0.15 -8.86 3.86
N LEU A 58 -0.94 -8.45 3.23
CA LEU A 58 -1.25 -7.07 2.90
C LEU A 58 -1.27 -6.17 4.15
N THR A 59 -2.11 -6.51 5.14
CA THR A 59 -2.29 -5.70 6.34
C THR A 59 -1.12 -5.82 7.31
N GLU A 60 -0.50 -7.00 7.40
CA GLU A 60 0.72 -7.19 8.18
C GLU A 60 1.91 -6.45 7.56
N GLY A 61 2.00 -6.40 6.23
CA GLY A 61 3.05 -5.69 5.51
C GLY A 61 2.98 -4.18 5.73
N TRP A 62 1.79 -3.58 5.61
CA TRP A 62 1.60 -2.15 5.94
C TRP A 62 1.99 -1.84 7.37
N TYR A 63 1.54 -2.66 8.32
CA TYR A 63 1.85 -2.46 9.73
C TYR A 63 3.35 -2.59 10.01
N ALA A 64 4.00 -3.61 9.49
CA ALA A 64 5.44 -3.82 9.65
C ALA A 64 6.25 -2.65 9.07
N GLY A 65 5.91 -2.19 7.86
CA GLY A 65 6.58 -1.05 7.24
C GLY A 65 6.37 0.26 8.00
N LEU A 66 5.14 0.51 8.50
CA LEU A 66 4.87 1.68 9.35
C LEU A 66 5.71 1.65 10.62
N LYS A 67 5.79 0.51 11.31
CA LYS A 67 6.62 0.36 12.51
C LYS A 67 8.10 0.62 12.23
N LYS A 68 8.63 -0.04 11.20
CA LYS A 68 10.03 0.10 10.79
C LYS A 68 10.42 1.56 10.58
N GLU A 69 9.53 2.36 9.99
CA GLU A 69 9.82 3.75 9.66
C GLU A 69 9.52 4.77 10.76
N LEU A 70 8.63 4.46 11.70
CA LEU A 70 8.14 5.43 12.67
C LEU A 70 8.57 5.14 14.12
N GLU A 71 8.76 3.87 14.52
CA GLU A 71 9.24 3.53 15.87
C GLU A 71 10.61 4.15 16.21
N PRO A 72 11.57 4.29 15.27
CA PRO A 72 12.84 4.98 15.56
C PRO A 72 12.69 6.44 16.01
N PHE A 73 11.55 7.08 15.72
CA PHE A 73 11.22 8.43 16.15
C PHE A 73 10.39 8.47 17.45
N GLY A 74 10.21 7.33 18.11
CA GLY A 74 9.44 7.23 19.36
C GLY A 74 7.92 7.22 19.17
N VAL A 75 7.43 6.97 17.94
CA VAL A 75 5.99 6.79 17.67
C VAL A 75 5.51 5.47 18.24
N LYS A 76 4.36 5.50 18.90
CA LYS A 76 3.69 4.33 19.49
C LYS A 76 2.56 3.85 18.59
N PHE A 77 2.32 2.55 18.58
CA PHE A 77 1.26 1.94 17.77
C PHE A 77 0.19 1.28 18.62
N VAL A 78 -1.06 1.43 18.19
CA VAL A 78 -2.23 0.71 18.71
C VAL A 78 -2.97 0.09 17.54
N ILE A 79 -3.23 -1.22 17.60
CA ILE A 79 -4.03 -1.93 16.59
C ILE A 79 -5.45 -2.14 17.13
N ARG A 80 -6.43 -1.94 16.27
CA ARG A 80 -7.83 -2.32 16.47
C ARG A 80 -8.28 -3.16 15.28
N ASP A 81 -8.05 -4.45 15.36
CA ASP A 81 -8.40 -5.41 14.32
C ASP A 81 -9.91 -5.57 14.21
N ALA A 82 -10.48 -5.23 13.05
CA ALA A 82 -11.91 -5.42 12.79
C ALA A 82 -12.26 -6.89 12.50
N ASN A 83 -11.27 -7.74 12.20
CA ASN A 83 -11.44 -9.17 11.94
C ASN A 83 -12.59 -9.48 10.97
N TRP A 84 -12.63 -8.80 9.84
CA TRP A 84 -13.69 -8.88 8.81
C TRP A 84 -15.10 -8.49 9.30
N ASN A 85 -15.20 -7.90 10.50
CA ASN A 85 -16.48 -7.46 11.06
C ASN A 85 -16.60 -5.92 11.00
N THR A 86 -17.40 -5.44 10.07
CA THR A 86 -17.61 -4.00 9.83
C THR A 86 -18.11 -3.27 11.09
N ASN A 87 -19.00 -3.90 11.88
CA ASN A 87 -19.50 -3.29 13.12
C ASN A 87 -18.42 -3.21 14.20
N ALA A 88 -17.59 -4.24 14.36
CA ALA A 88 -16.45 -4.22 15.28
C ALA A 88 -15.46 -3.10 14.91
N GLY A 89 -15.17 -2.94 13.62
CA GLY A 89 -14.35 -1.85 13.14
C GLY A 89 -14.95 -0.46 13.39
N ALA A 90 -16.27 -0.28 13.19
CA ALA A 90 -16.95 0.98 13.49
C ALA A 90 -16.90 1.31 15.00
N GLN A 91 -17.05 0.32 15.87
CA GLN A 91 -16.89 0.48 17.32
C GLN A 91 -15.46 0.84 17.67
N ALA A 92 -14.45 0.21 17.04
CA ALA A 92 -13.05 0.51 17.22
C ALA A 92 -12.72 1.97 16.85
N VAL A 93 -13.18 2.44 15.67
CA VAL A 93 -13.01 3.84 15.26
C VAL A 93 -13.69 4.79 16.26
N THR A 94 -14.88 4.45 16.74
CA THR A 94 -15.60 5.27 17.73
C THR A 94 -14.84 5.37 19.06
N SER A 95 -14.27 4.27 19.55
CA SER A 95 -13.43 4.24 20.76
C SER A 95 -12.17 5.10 20.60
N LEU A 96 -11.50 4.94 19.45
CA LEU A 96 -10.29 5.70 19.12
C LEU A 96 -10.52 7.20 19.05
N ILE A 97 -11.71 7.65 18.61
CA ILE A 97 -12.05 9.09 18.64
C ILE A 97 -11.98 9.62 20.10
N SER A 98 -12.42 8.84 21.07
CA SER A 98 -12.34 9.20 22.49
C SER A 98 -10.92 9.09 23.07
N GLU A 99 -10.13 8.13 22.59
CA GLU A 99 -8.73 7.90 22.99
C GLU A 99 -7.77 8.97 22.40
N LYS A 100 -8.18 9.68 21.36
CA LYS A 100 -7.45 10.77 20.70
C LYS A 100 -6.01 10.40 20.28
N PRO A 101 -5.76 9.35 19.47
CA PRO A 101 -4.46 9.15 18.88
C PRO A 101 -4.11 10.35 17.97
N ALA A 102 -2.83 10.58 17.73
CA ALA A 102 -2.41 11.66 16.83
C ALA A 102 -2.84 11.39 15.37
N VAL A 103 -2.78 10.12 14.96
CA VAL A 103 -3.15 9.67 13.61
C VAL A 103 -3.95 8.38 13.70
N MET A 104 -4.98 8.23 12.87
CA MET A 104 -5.63 6.96 12.56
C MET A 104 -5.32 6.57 11.11
N VAL A 105 -4.81 5.36 10.90
CA VAL A 105 -4.69 4.71 9.58
C VAL A 105 -5.81 3.68 9.48
N VAL A 106 -6.70 3.84 8.50
CA VAL A 106 -7.95 3.07 8.43
C VAL A 106 -8.09 2.39 7.07
N HIS A 107 -8.28 1.08 7.07
CA HIS A 107 -8.65 0.29 5.91
C HIS A 107 -10.18 0.11 5.92
N ASN A 108 -10.89 0.84 5.05
CA ASN A 108 -12.35 0.84 5.05
C ASN A 108 -12.92 -0.47 4.50
N PRO A 109 -13.92 -1.09 5.13
CA PRO A 109 -14.59 -2.29 4.60
C PRO A 109 -15.52 -1.95 3.42
N ASP A 110 -16.11 -0.77 3.43
CA ASP A 110 -17.00 -0.25 2.41
C ASP A 110 -16.93 1.29 2.34
N VAL A 111 -17.61 1.89 1.37
CA VAL A 111 -17.54 3.34 1.12
C VAL A 111 -18.33 4.20 2.13
N GLN A 112 -19.26 3.62 2.90
CA GLN A 112 -20.22 4.38 3.72
C GLN A 112 -19.98 4.26 5.23
N THR A 113 -19.74 3.06 5.72
CA THR A 113 -19.85 2.73 7.15
C THR A 113 -18.99 3.62 8.03
N TYR A 114 -17.74 3.87 7.65
CA TYR A 114 -16.83 4.70 8.46
C TYR A 114 -16.83 6.18 8.08
N ALA A 115 -17.44 6.58 6.97
CA ALA A 115 -17.32 7.94 6.42
C ALA A 115 -17.60 9.06 7.45
N LYS A 116 -18.73 8.99 8.17
CA LYS A 116 -19.07 9.97 9.22
C LYS A 116 -18.19 9.88 10.45
N LEU A 117 -17.70 8.69 10.79
CA LEU A 117 -16.80 8.49 11.93
C LEU A 117 -15.42 9.11 11.62
N LEU A 118 -14.91 8.92 10.40
CA LEU A 118 -13.64 9.52 9.98
C LEU A 118 -13.73 11.05 9.94
N GLN A 119 -14.85 11.61 9.48
CA GLN A 119 -15.11 13.05 9.54
C GLN A 119 -15.11 13.56 10.98
N ARG A 120 -15.78 12.84 11.89
CA ARG A 120 -15.79 13.18 13.32
C ARG A 120 -14.39 13.10 13.92
N ALA A 121 -13.59 12.10 13.57
CA ALA A 121 -12.22 11.97 14.05
C ALA A 121 -11.37 13.20 13.70
N GLU A 122 -11.45 13.70 12.46
CA GLU A 122 -10.73 14.91 12.05
C GLU A 122 -11.24 16.15 12.76
N ASN A 123 -12.54 16.28 12.97
CA ASN A 123 -13.12 17.37 13.75
C ASN A 123 -12.65 17.38 15.22
N GLU A 124 -12.34 16.21 15.77
CA GLU A 124 -11.79 16.04 17.12
C GLU A 124 -10.25 16.18 17.17
N GLY A 125 -9.62 16.57 16.07
CA GLY A 125 -8.19 16.87 16.01
C GLY A 125 -7.30 15.66 15.72
N ILE A 126 -7.83 14.58 15.15
CA ILE A 126 -7.10 13.37 14.78
C ILE A 126 -6.85 13.38 13.28
N TYR A 127 -5.61 13.22 12.83
CA TYR A 127 -5.36 13.00 11.40
C TYR A 127 -5.87 11.63 10.97
N VAL A 128 -6.53 11.57 9.81
CA VAL A 128 -7.03 10.30 9.25
C VAL A 128 -6.36 10.04 7.91
N ILE A 129 -5.72 8.88 7.79
CA ILE A 129 -5.19 8.33 6.55
C ILE A 129 -6.03 7.10 6.19
N GLN A 130 -6.62 7.10 5.01
CA GLN A 130 -7.30 5.93 4.46
C GLN A 130 -6.30 5.15 3.61
N ILE A 131 -6.15 3.87 3.89
CA ILE A 131 -5.26 2.98 3.14
C ILE A 131 -6.06 2.08 2.21
N ASN A 132 -5.59 1.95 0.97
CA ASN A 132 -6.05 1.00 -0.03
C ASN A 132 -7.50 1.21 -0.50
N MET A 133 -8.48 1.22 0.39
CA MET A 133 -9.90 1.46 0.09
C MET A 133 -10.37 2.74 0.74
N GLY A 134 -10.80 3.69 -0.10
CA GLY A 134 -11.37 4.97 0.36
C GLY A 134 -12.84 4.85 0.78
N SER A 135 -13.28 5.76 1.66
CA SER A 135 -14.70 5.95 1.97
C SER A 135 -15.28 7.14 1.20
N ALA A 136 -16.60 7.37 1.33
CA ALA A 136 -17.26 8.55 0.79
C ALA A 136 -16.77 9.87 1.42
N TYR A 137 -16.08 9.82 2.56
CA TYR A 137 -15.43 10.97 3.17
C TYR A 137 -13.97 11.07 2.72
N ARG A 138 -13.58 12.21 2.17
CA ARG A 138 -12.16 12.51 1.90
C ARG A 138 -11.48 12.99 3.17
N SER A 139 -10.60 12.17 3.71
CA SER A 139 -9.81 12.49 4.91
C SER A 139 -8.51 13.25 4.60
N SER A 140 -7.69 13.54 5.60
CA SER A 140 -6.41 14.24 5.45
C SER A 140 -5.52 13.61 4.38
N ALA A 141 -5.51 12.29 4.28
CA ALA A 141 -4.81 11.59 3.20
C ALA A 141 -5.50 10.28 2.79
N PHE A 142 -5.22 9.89 1.56
CA PHE A 142 -5.44 8.55 1.03
C PHE A 142 -4.12 8.03 0.46
N VAL A 143 -3.79 6.78 0.74
CA VAL A 143 -2.68 6.05 0.11
C VAL A 143 -3.23 4.74 -0.45
N GLY A 144 -3.00 4.45 -1.72
CA GLY A 144 -3.56 3.22 -2.29
C GLY A 144 -3.25 3.04 -3.76
N ALA A 145 -3.97 2.10 -4.38
CA ALA A 145 -3.85 1.80 -5.80
C ALA A 145 -4.89 2.55 -6.65
N ASN A 146 -4.58 2.74 -7.92
CA ASN A 146 -5.56 3.15 -8.93
C ASN A 146 -6.37 1.92 -9.37
N TRP A 147 -7.50 1.68 -8.72
CA TRP A 147 -8.34 0.51 -8.97
C TRP A 147 -8.93 0.46 -10.38
N VAL A 148 -9.20 1.61 -11.00
CA VAL A 148 -9.63 1.66 -12.40
C VAL A 148 -8.54 1.13 -13.30
N GLU A 149 -7.30 1.59 -13.12
CA GLU A 149 -6.14 1.14 -13.89
C GLU A 149 -5.85 -0.36 -13.67
N ILE A 150 -6.03 -0.87 -12.44
CA ILE A 150 -5.93 -2.32 -12.17
C ILE A 150 -6.92 -3.08 -13.04
N GLY A 151 -8.19 -2.70 -13.01
CA GLY A 151 -9.24 -3.34 -13.81
C GLY A 151 -8.97 -3.27 -15.31
N GLU A 152 -8.48 -2.12 -15.80
CA GLU A 152 -8.09 -1.96 -17.20
C GLU A 152 -6.96 -2.93 -17.58
N ARG A 153 -5.85 -2.93 -16.86
CA ARG A 153 -4.69 -3.76 -17.16
C ARG A 153 -4.96 -5.26 -17.05
N GLN A 154 -5.73 -5.68 -16.04
CA GLN A 154 -6.17 -7.07 -15.91
C GLN A 154 -7.01 -7.50 -17.11
N THR A 155 -7.98 -6.68 -17.48
CA THR A 155 -8.90 -6.98 -18.57
C THR A 155 -8.18 -6.99 -19.93
N GLU A 156 -7.27 -6.05 -20.18
CA GLU A 156 -6.42 -6.06 -21.38
C GLU A 156 -5.60 -7.36 -21.49
N GLY A 157 -5.04 -7.83 -20.36
CA GLY A 157 -4.33 -9.13 -20.31
C GLY A 157 -5.24 -10.30 -20.67
N VAL A 158 -6.46 -10.32 -20.13
CA VAL A 158 -7.46 -11.36 -20.41
C VAL A 158 -7.94 -11.29 -21.87
N VAL A 159 -8.25 -10.11 -22.39
CA VAL A 159 -8.66 -9.91 -23.79
C VAL A 159 -7.60 -10.46 -24.71
N LYS A 160 -6.34 -10.07 -24.54
CA LYS A 160 -5.21 -10.57 -25.33
C LYS A 160 -5.08 -12.10 -25.26
N ALA A 161 -5.25 -12.68 -24.07
CA ALA A 161 -5.17 -14.13 -23.89
C ALA A 161 -6.35 -14.89 -24.53
N CYS A 162 -7.47 -14.23 -24.76
CA CYS A 162 -8.67 -14.77 -25.38
C CYS A 162 -8.66 -14.68 -26.92
N GLU A 163 -7.74 -13.95 -27.53
CA GLU A 163 -7.62 -13.85 -29.00
C GLU A 163 -7.55 -15.22 -29.65
N GLY A 164 -8.40 -15.45 -30.63
CA GLY A 164 -8.50 -16.74 -31.36
C GLY A 164 -9.11 -17.89 -30.56
N LYS A 165 -9.66 -17.61 -29.37
CA LYS A 165 -10.40 -18.57 -28.55
C LYS A 165 -11.91 -18.25 -28.52
N SER A 166 -12.63 -18.70 -27.49
CA SER A 166 -14.08 -18.52 -27.35
C SER A 166 -14.54 -17.08 -27.11
N ASN A 167 -13.63 -16.18 -26.68
CA ASN A 167 -13.92 -14.84 -26.20
C ASN A 167 -14.88 -14.77 -24.99
N LYS A 168 -15.05 -15.89 -24.28
CA LYS A 168 -15.88 -15.96 -23.07
C LYS A 168 -15.02 -15.73 -21.83
N ILE A 169 -15.40 -14.74 -21.01
CA ILE A 169 -14.71 -14.42 -19.77
C ILE A 169 -15.65 -14.42 -18.58
N ALA A 170 -15.10 -14.60 -17.39
CA ALA A 170 -15.82 -14.40 -16.12
C ALA A 170 -15.15 -13.30 -15.28
N ILE A 171 -15.92 -12.64 -14.44
CA ILE A 171 -15.47 -11.63 -13.49
C ILE A 171 -15.82 -12.12 -12.07
N ILE A 172 -14.80 -12.22 -11.22
CA ILE A 172 -14.95 -12.59 -9.80
C ILE A 172 -14.63 -11.35 -8.99
N GLN A 173 -15.69 -10.71 -8.49
CA GLN A 173 -15.59 -9.44 -7.77
C GLN A 173 -15.37 -9.67 -6.28
N GLY A 174 -14.80 -8.68 -5.58
CA GLY A 174 -14.83 -8.60 -4.12
C GLY A 174 -16.23 -8.22 -3.58
N ALA A 175 -16.30 -7.61 -2.41
CA ALA A 175 -17.55 -7.09 -1.88
C ALA A 175 -18.04 -5.90 -2.71
N LEU A 176 -19.30 -5.91 -3.14
CA LEU A 176 -19.87 -4.89 -4.05
C LEU A 176 -19.87 -3.48 -3.44
N SER A 177 -19.96 -3.38 -2.11
CA SER A 177 -19.94 -2.10 -1.38
C SER A 177 -18.55 -1.51 -1.21
N ALA A 178 -17.48 -2.24 -1.54
CA ALA A 178 -16.11 -1.81 -1.40
C ALA A 178 -15.67 -0.93 -2.59
N ALA A 179 -14.92 0.13 -2.31
CA ALA A 179 -14.38 1.02 -3.34
C ALA A 179 -13.51 0.27 -4.36
N ALA A 180 -12.67 -0.67 -3.87
CA ALA A 180 -11.84 -1.51 -4.73
C ALA A 180 -12.67 -2.26 -5.79
N SER A 181 -13.77 -2.93 -5.38
CA SER A 181 -14.62 -3.65 -6.33
C SER A 181 -15.29 -2.72 -7.34
N ALA A 182 -15.88 -1.63 -6.88
CA ALA A 182 -16.61 -0.70 -7.76
C ALA A 182 -15.69 -0.07 -8.82
N TYR A 183 -14.51 0.38 -8.42
CA TYR A 183 -13.58 1.03 -9.35
C TYR A 183 -12.82 0.04 -10.24
N THR A 184 -12.49 -1.17 -9.75
CA THR A 184 -11.93 -2.23 -10.62
C THR A 184 -12.94 -2.62 -11.68
N LEU A 185 -14.22 -2.81 -11.30
CA LEU A 185 -15.27 -3.11 -12.29
C LEU A 185 -15.40 -2.01 -13.33
N LYS A 186 -15.28 -0.74 -12.93
CA LYS A 186 -15.28 0.39 -13.89
C LYS A 186 -14.13 0.28 -14.88
N GLY A 187 -12.93 -0.11 -14.44
CA GLY A 187 -11.79 -0.38 -15.34
C GLY A 187 -12.07 -1.53 -16.30
N VAL A 188 -12.65 -2.62 -15.82
CA VAL A 188 -13.11 -3.75 -16.66
C VAL A 188 -14.07 -3.25 -17.75
N GLU A 189 -15.09 -2.50 -17.38
CA GLU A 189 -16.09 -1.94 -18.29
C GLU A 189 -15.46 -1.01 -19.35
N ASN A 190 -14.48 -0.18 -18.97
CA ASN A 190 -13.77 0.71 -19.90
C ASN A 190 -13.06 -0.06 -21.03
N VAL A 191 -12.48 -1.23 -20.72
CA VAL A 191 -11.84 -2.09 -21.72
C VAL A 191 -12.88 -2.83 -22.54
N LEU A 192 -13.86 -3.46 -21.91
CA LEU A 192 -14.91 -4.22 -22.61
C LEU A 192 -15.72 -3.37 -23.59
N ALA A 193 -15.89 -2.08 -23.29
CA ALA A 193 -16.54 -1.14 -24.22
C ALA A 193 -15.80 -1.02 -25.57
N LYS A 194 -14.49 -1.34 -25.61
CA LYS A 194 -13.65 -1.33 -26.81
C LYS A 194 -13.55 -2.71 -27.46
N HIS A 195 -14.04 -3.75 -26.80
CA HIS A 195 -13.92 -5.17 -27.17
C HIS A 195 -15.29 -5.86 -27.21
N PRO A 196 -16.19 -5.46 -28.13
CA PRO A 196 -17.56 -6.00 -28.19
C PRO A 196 -17.61 -7.50 -28.53
N GLU A 197 -16.51 -8.08 -29.03
CA GLU A 197 -16.35 -9.51 -29.27
C GLU A 197 -16.26 -10.33 -27.98
N ILE A 198 -15.85 -9.72 -26.85
CA ILE A 198 -15.72 -10.39 -25.56
C ILE A 198 -17.09 -10.56 -24.90
N LYS A 199 -17.38 -11.78 -24.48
CA LYS A 199 -18.63 -12.14 -23.81
C LYS A 199 -18.41 -12.40 -22.33
N VAL A 200 -18.93 -11.55 -21.48
CA VAL A 200 -18.98 -11.79 -20.03
C VAL A 200 -20.07 -12.81 -19.73
N VAL A 201 -19.68 -14.05 -19.45
CA VAL A 201 -20.64 -15.13 -19.15
C VAL A 201 -21.04 -15.18 -17.68
N SER A 202 -20.26 -14.56 -16.79
CA SER A 202 -20.57 -14.43 -15.38
C SER A 202 -19.84 -13.20 -14.80
N SER A 203 -20.52 -12.47 -13.93
CA SER A 203 -19.93 -11.39 -13.11
C SER A 203 -20.57 -11.49 -11.72
N GLN A 204 -19.83 -12.03 -10.74
CA GLN A 204 -20.36 -12.35 -9.42
C GLN A 204 -19.41 -11.90 -8.30
N ALA A 205 -20.00 -11.51 -7.17
CA ALA A 205 -19.26 -11.16 -5.96
C ALA A 205 -18.95 -12.42 -5.14
N ALA A 206 -17.68 -12.57 -4.79
CA ALA A 206 -17.20 -13.58 -3.85
C ALA A 206 -16.89 -12.98 -2.46
N ASP A 207 -17.13 -11.68 -2.25
CA ASP A 207 -17.02 -10.99 -0.95
C ASP A 207 -15.64 -11.16 -0.28
N TRP A 208 -14.56 -11.21 -1.05
CA TRP A 208 -13.17 -11.45 -0.60
C TRP A 208 -12.93 -12.86 -0.04
N ASP A 209 -13.86 -13.80 -0.28
CA ASP A 209 -13.82 -15.18 0.24
C ASP A 209 -13.38 -16.18 -0.83
N ALA A 210 -12.26 -16.88 -0.56
CA ALA A 210 -11.70 -17.86 -1.50
C ALA A 210 -12.61 -19.08 -1.74
N ALA A 211 -13.38 -19.52 -0.75
CA ALA A 211 -14.29 -20.66 -0.92
C ALA A 211 -15.48 -20.27 -1.81
N LYS A 212 -16.01 -19.05 -1.67
CA LYS A 212 -17.03 -18.51 -2.58
C LYS A 212 -16.50 -18.35 -4.00
N ALA A 213 -15.30 -17.77 -4.17
CA ALA A 213 -14.66 -17.62 -5.47
C ALA A 213 -14.49 -18.99 -6.17
N LYS A 214 -14.05 -20.02 -5.42
CA LYS A 214 -13.95 -21.39 -5.91
C LYS A 214 -15.29 -21.93 -6.38
N ALA A 215 -16.34 -21.83 -5.57
CA ALA A 215 -17.68 -22.35 -5.89
C ALA A 215 -18.28 -21.67 -7.13
N ILE A 216 -18.14 -20.34 -7.23
CA ILE A 216 -18.57 -19.57 -8.41
C ILE A 216 -17.81 -20.05 -9.63
N THR A 217 -16.48 -20.14 -9.55
CA THR A 217 -15.64 -20.54 -10.69
C THR A 217 -15.94 -21.97 -11.14
N GLN A 218 -16.13 -22.92 -10.24
CA GLN A 218 -16.54 -24.30 -10.58
C GLN A 218 -17.85 -24.33 -11.36
N THR A 219 -18.84 -23.51 -10.94
CA THR A 219 -20.12 -23.41 -11.64
C THR A 219 -19.98 -22.82 -13.02
N VAL A 220 -19.20 -21.75 -13.15
CA VAL A 220 -18.94 -21.07 -14.43
C VAL A 220 -18.24 -22.00 -15.43
N LEU A 221 -17.20 -22.74 -14.98
CA LEU A 221 -16.47 -23.69 -15.82
C LEU A 221 -17.31 -24.87 -16.30
N LYS A 222 -18.25 -25.38 -15.48
CA LYS A 222 -19.21 -26.41 -15.89
C LYS A 222 -20.15 -25.92 -16.99
N GLN A 223 -20.60 -24.68 -16.90
CA GLN A 223 -21.52 -24.07 -17.85
C GLN A 223 -20.81 -23.58 -19.12
N ASN A 224 -19.53 -23.26 -19.02
CA ASN A 224 -18.70 -22.70 -20.10
C ASN A 224 -17.35 -23.44 -20.15
N PRO A 225 -17.29 -24.67 -20.64
CA PRO A 225 -16.06 -25.47 -20.69
C PRO A 225 -15.01 -24.88 -21.64
N ASP A 226 -15.40 -23.94 -22.46
CA ASP A 226 -14.57 -23.16 -23.41
C ASP A 226 -14.19 -21.77 -22.88
N LEU A 227 -14.40 -21.49 -21.56
CA LEU A 227 -14.00 -20.22 -20.95
C LEU A 227 -12.52 -19.93 -21.24
N CYS A 228 -12.18 -18.73 -21.70
CA CYS A 228 -10.81 -18.37 -22.03
C CYS A 228 -10.11 -17.52 -20.96
N GLY A 229 -10.84 -16.80 -20.11
CA GLY A 229 -10.22 -15.97 -19.09
C GLY A 229 -11.11 -15.60 -17.92
N ILE A 230 -10.46 -15.22 -16.83
CA ILE A 230 -11.10 -14.75 -15.59
C ILE A 230 -10.39 -13.48 -15.14
N VAL A 231 -11.17 -12.44 -14.82
CA VAL A 231 -10.71 -11.24 -14.13
C VAL A 231 -11.12 -11.36 -12.68
N GLY A 232 -10.17 -11.59 -11.80
CA GLY A 232 -10.35 -11.64 -10.35
C GLY A 232 -9.84 -10.37 -9.68
N PHE A 233 -10.43 -9.98 -8.55
CA PHE A 233 -10.18 -8.67 -7.97
C PHE A 233 -9.18 -8.67 -6.81
N TRP A 234 -8.83 -9.83 -6.27
CA TRP A 234 -7.83 -9.94 -5.21
C TRP A 234 -7.25 -11.36 -5.13
N ASP A 235 -5.92 -11.46 -5.11
CA ASP A 235 -5.17 -12.71 -5.11
C ASP A 235 -5.49 -13.63 -3.91
N GLY A 236 -5.69 -13.07 -2.71
CA GLY A 236 -6.10 -13.85 -1.54
C GLY A 236 -7.47 -14.52 -1.70
N MET A 237 -8.38 -13.94 -2.47
CA MET A 237 -9.65 -14.54 -2.86
C MET A 237 -9.47 -15.49 -4.06
N ASP A 238 -8.67 -15.09 -5.04
CA ASP A 238 -8.52 -15.79 -6.33
C ASP A 238 -7.67 -17.05 -6.25
N ILE A 239 -7.03 -17.35 -5.10
CA ILE A 239 -6.51 -18.71 -4.83
C ILE A 239 -7.64 -19.75 -4.94
N GLY A 240 -8.88 -19.39 -4.59
CA GLY A 240 -10.05 -20.22 -4.81
C GLY A 240 -10.40 -20.39 -6.28
N THR A 241 -10.37 -19.29 -7.06
CA THR A 241 -10.51 -19.28 -8.51
C THR A 241 -9.49 -20.20 -9.17
N ALA A 242 -8.20 -20.05 -8.83
CA ALA A 242 -7.12 -20.87 -9.37
C ALA A 242 -7.26 -22.36 -9.00
N ALA A 243 -7.71 -22.66 -7.78
CA ALA A 243 -7.99 -24.04 -7.35
C ALA A 243 -9.08 -24.68 -8.21
N ALA A 244 -10.17 -23.96 -8.51
CA ALA A 244 -11.24 -24.46 -9.37
C ALA A 244 -10.77 -24.71 -10.80
N VAL A 245 -9.98 -23.81 -11.37
CA VAL A 245 -9.36 -23.95 -12.70
C VAL A 245 -8.45 -25.18 -12.74
N LYS A 246 -7.64 -25.38 -11.71
CA LYS A 246 -6.75 -26.56 -11.58
C LYS A 246 -7.54 -27.87 -11.48
N GLU A 247 -8.56 -27.92 -10.64
CA GLU A 247 -9.43 -29.10 -10.46
C GLU A 247 -10.16 -29.49 -11.76
N ALA A 248 -10.50 -28.49 -12.59
CA ALA A 248 -11.08 -28.73 -13.91
C ALA A 248 -10.07 -29.16 -14.99
N GLY A 249 -8.76 -29.21 -14.68
CA GLY A 249 -7.70 -29.52 -15.66
C GLY A 249 -7.48 -28.43 -16.70
N LEU A 250 -7.78 -27.17 -16.36
CA LEU A 250 -7.76 -26.02 -17.27
C LEU A 250 -6.62 -25.03 -17.01
N THR A 251 -5.69 -25.36 -16.10
CA THR A 251 -4.47 -24.57 -15.86
C THR A 251 -3.71 -24.37 -17.17
N GLY A 252 -3.37 -23.11 -17.50
CA GLY A 252 -2.71 -22.72 -18.75
C GLY A 252 -3.64 -22.66 -19.98
N LYS A 253 -4.93 -23.03 -19.83
CA LYS A 253 -5.95 -22.87 -20.88
C LYS A 253 -6.86 -21.68 -20.59
N VAL A 254 -7.29 -21.52 -19.34
CA VAL A 254 -8.01 -20.35 -18.85
C VAL A 254 -6.99 -19.38 -18.25
N PHE A 255 -6.94 -18.17 -18.78
CA PHE A 255 -6.07 -17.11 -18.27
C PHE A 255 -6.67 -16.50 -17.00
N VAL A 256 -5.93 -16.50 -15.91
CA VAL A 256 -6.38 -15.94 -14.61
C VAL A 256 -5.58 -14.68 -14.31
N ALA A 257 -6.24 -13.52 -14.42
CA ALA A 257 -5.71 -12.24 -13.97
C ALA A 257 -6.25 -11.89 -12.57
N THR A 258 -5.38 -11.42 -11.70
CA THR A 258 -5.73 -10.99 -10.33
C THR A 258 -4.93 -9.76 -9.92
N SER A 259 -5.16 -9.22 -8.72
CA SER A 259 -4.35 -8.15 -8.14
C SER A 259 -4.08 -8.40 -6.66
N GLY A 260 -3.02 -7.82 -6.14
CA GLY A 260 -2.67 -7.98 -4.74
C GLY A 260 -1.52 -7.10 -4.28
N GLY A 261 -1.03 -7.35 -3.08
CA GLY A 261 0.03 -6.57 -2.47
C GLY A 261 1.43 -6.88 -2.98
N GLY A 262 1.62 -7.95 -3.76
CA GLY A 262 2.90 -8.36 -4.32
C GLY A 262 3.81 -9.12 -3.37
N GLU A 263 3.27 -9.73 -2.30
CA GLU A 263 4.04 -10.62 -1.43
C GLU A 263 4.46 -11.88 -2.21
N ARG A 264 5.68 -12.34 -1.97
CA ARG A 264 6.31 -13.41 -2.77
C ARG A 264 5.49 -14.68 -2.87
N LYS A 265 4.96 -15.17 -1.75
CA LYS A 265 4.17 -16.42 -1.72
C LYS A 265 2.78 -16.24 -2.33
N GLY A 266 2.15 -15.08 -2.05
CA GLY A 266 0.80 -14.75 -2.52
C GLY A 266 0.76 -14.30 -3.99
N ALA A 267 1.88 -13.85 -4.55
CA ALA A 267 1.93 -13.35 -5.92
C ALA A 267 2.95 -14.11 -6.79
N CYS A 268 4.27 -13.89 -6.60
CA CYS A 268 5.29 -14.45 -7.49
C CYS A 268 5.28 -15.98 -7.56
N GLU A 269 5.17 -16.68 -6.42
CA GLU A 269 5.14 -18.15 -6.41
C GLU A 269 3.87 -18.71 -7.08
N LEU A 270 2.73 -18.02 -6.92
CA LEU A 270 1.48 -18.42 -7.57
C LEU A 270 1.50 -18.18 -9.07
N VAL A 271 2.09 -17.09 -9.53
CA VAL A 271 2.31 -16.84 -10.97
C VAL A 271 3.28 -17.88 -11.54
N LYS A 272 4.39 -18.17 -10.87
CA LYS A 272 5.36 -19.21 -11.32
C LYS A 272 4.73 -20.60 -11.42
N SER A 273 3.86 -20.95 -10.50
CA SER A 273 3.16 -22.24 -10.53
C SER A 273 2.07 -22.31 -11.60
N GLY A 274 1.71 -21.19 -12.23
CA GLY A 274 0.60 -21.09 -13.19
C GLY A 274 -0.78 -21.06 -12.54
N ALA A 275 -0.85 -20.78 -11.23
CA ALA A 275 -2.12 -20.52 -10.56
C ALA A 275 -2.73 -19.20 -11.03
N PHE A 276 -1.89 -18.21 -11.26
CA PHE A 276 -2.23 -16.95 -11.92
C PHE A 276 -1.35 -16.76 -13.16
N ASP A 277 -1.87 -16.09 -14.18
CA ASP A 277 -1.10 -15.71 -15.37
C ASP A 277 -0.63 -14.24 -15.26
N LEU A 278 -1.39 -13.41 -14.56
CA LEU A 278 -1.09 -12.01 -14.27
C LEU A 278 -1.55 -11.65 -12.85
N ASN A 279 -0.64 -11.07 -12.05
CA ASN A 279 -1.00 -10.41 -10.79
C ASN A 279 -0.58 -8.94 -10.87
N MET A 280 -1.53 -8.01 -10.72
CA MET A 280 -1.25 -6.58 -10.65
C MET A 280 -0.94 -6.19 -9.21
N SER A 281 0.35 -6.09 -8.90
CA SER A 281 0.80 -5.65 -7.56
C SER A 281 0.67 -4.14 -7.39
N TYR A 282 0.09 -3.74 -6.26
CA TYR A 282 0.08 -2.35 -5.80
C TYR A 282 1.13 -2.05 -4.73
N ASP A 283 2.12 -2.91 -4.59
CA ASP A 283 3.38 -2.71 -3.87
C ASP A 283 3.21 -2.23 -2.42
N VAL A 284 2.91 -3.16 -1.53
CA VAL A 284 2.69 -2.90 -0.09
C VAL A 284 3.87 -2.17 0.58
N PRO A 285 5.14 -2.50 0.35
CA PRO A 285 6.25 -1.76 0.94
C PRO A 285 6.25 -0.27 0.57
N THR A 286 5.99 0.05 -0.70
CA THR A 286 5.88 1.45 -1.14
C THR A 286 4.67 2.14 -0.50
N GLN A 287 3.52 1.48 -0.40
CA GLN A 287 2.35 2.03 0.31
C GLN A 287 2.67 2.31 1.78
N ALA A 288 3.37 1.40 2.45
CA ALA A 288 3.78 1.58 3.85
C ALA A 288 4.73 2.79 4.02
N SER A 289 5.70 2.94 3.11
CA SER A 289 6.63 4.08 3.12
C SER A 289 5.93 5.40 2.83
N GLN A 290 5.01 5.44 1.87
CA GLN A 290 4.17 6.61 1.58
C GLN A 290 3.32 7.01 2.78
N MET A 291 2.66 6.04 3.44
CA MET A 291 1.91 6.31 4.67
C MET A 291 2.81 6.87 5.78
N ALA A 292 3.98 6.28 5.98
CA ALA A 292 4.94 6.75 7.00
C ALA A 292 5.43 8.17 6.68
N GLY A 293 5.75 8.45 5.43
CA GLY A 293 6.11 9.80 4.95
C GLY A 293 4.99 10.81 5.20
N THR A 294 3.75 10.44 4.85
CA THR A 294 2.56 11.25 5.09
C THR A 294 2.33 11.52 6.58
N ILE A 295 2.49 10.51 7.45
CA ILE A 295 2.38 10.66 8.91
C ILE A 295 3.45 11.63 9.43
N LYS A 296 4.71 11.44 9.03
CA LYS A 296 5.83 12.33 9.40
C LYS A 296 5.53 13.78 9.01
N TRP A 297 5.04 13.98 7.79
CA TRP A 297 4.71 15.30 7.30
C TRP A 297 3.52 15.93 8.04
N LEU A 298 2.42 15.21 8.22
CA LEU A 298 1.23 15.69 8.94
C LEU A 298 1.59 16.13 10.37
N LEU A 299 2.34 15.30 11.10
CA LEU A 299 2.71 15.58 12.48
C LEU A 299 3.67 16.77 12.62
N SER A 300 4.57 16.98 11.66
CA SER A 300 5.58 18.04 11.70
C SER A 300 5.16 19.36 11.03
N SER A 301 4.12 19.35 10.20
CA SER A 301 3.71 20.52 9.41
C SER A 301 2.90 21.56 10.18
N GLY A 302 2.30 21.19 11.32
CA GLY A 302 1.38 22.06 12.08
C GLY A 302 0.03 22.31 11.40
N VAL A 303 -0.27 21.69 10.25
CA VAL A 303 -1.60 21.78 9.60
C VAL A 303 -2.66 21.11 10.47
N LYS A 304 -3.88 21.65 10.45
CA LYS A 304 -4.98 21.05 11.23
C LYS A 304 -5.51 19.79 10.53
N PRO A 305 -5.87 18.73 11.28
CA PRO A 305 -6.58 17.59 10.74
C PRO A 305 -7.79 18.03 9.88
N GLY A 306 -7.97 17.37 8.75
CA GLY A 306 -9.07 17.67 7.82
C GLY A 306 -8.93 18.95 7.00
N SER A 307 -7.93 19.83 7.25
CA SER A 307 -7.74 21.07 6.48
C SER A 307 -7.10 20.84 5.11
N ILE A 308 -6.45 19.73 4.91
CA ILE A 308 -5.89 19.26 3.63
C ILE A 308 -6.48 17.91 3.25
N LYS A 309 -6.47 17.60 1.96
CA LYS A 309 -7.06 16.38 1.39
C LYS A 309 -6.09 15.85 0.31
N GLY A 310 -5.05 15.14 0.73
CA GLY A 310 -4.06 14.56 -0.17
C GLY A 310 -4.43 13.15 -0.66
N SER A 311 -3.86 12.74 -1.78
CA SER A 311 -3.96 11.35 -2.26
C SER A 311 -2.65 10.94 -2.90
N GLU A 312 -2.15 9.77 -2.55
CA GLU A 312 -0.98 9.14 -3.14
C GLU A 312 -1.38 7.80 -3.76
N TYR A 313 -1.02 7.61 -5.02
CA TYR A 313 -1.27 6.38 -5.74
C TYR A 313 0.06 5.68 -6.03
N THR A 314 0.18 4.42 -5.60
CA THR A 314 1.36 3.62 -5.91
C THR A 314 1.39 3.20 -7.37
N THR A 315 2.60 3.12 -7.92
CA THR A 315 2.82 2.55 -9.26
C THR A 315 2.49 1.06 -9.23
N LEU A 316 1.74 0.61 -10.23
CA LEU A 316 1.37 -0.79 -10.37
C LEU A 316 2.52 -1.60 -11.00
N ILE A 317 2.82 -2.76 -10.43
CA ILE A 317 3.83 -3.69 -10.92
C ILE A 317 3.10 -4.92 -11.48
N PRO A 318 3.10 -5.13 -12.81
CA PRO A 318 2.58 -6.36 -13.38
C PRO A 318 3.53 -7.52 -13.09
N ILE A 319 3.03 -8.56 -12.44
CA ILE A 319 3.77 -9.80 -12.15
C ILE A 319 3.32 -10.85 -13.13
N THR A 320 4.24 -11.32 -13.95
CA THR A 320 4.05 -12.34 -14.96
C THR A 320 5.13 -13.43 -14.84
N LYS A 321 5.04 -14.52 -15.59
CA LYS A 321 6.05 -15.58 -15.55
C LYS A 321 7.45 -15.10 -15.92
N GLU A 322 7.55 -14.08 -16.77
CA GLU A 322 8.81 -13.54 -17.25
C GLU A 322 9.58 -12.79 -16.16
N ASN A 323 8.90 -12.22 -15.15
CA ASN A 323 9.54 -11.41 -14.12
C ASN A 323 9.37 -11.94 -12.69
N ALA A 324 8.58 -12.98 -12.46
CA ALA A 324 8.30 -13.53 -11.14
C ALA A 324 9.55 -14.10 -10.42
N ASP A 325 10.63 -14.40 -11.15
CA ASP A 325 11.91 -14.81 -10.57
C ASP A 325 12.80 -13.64 -10.15
N ASN A 326 12.51 -12.42 -10.62
CA ASN A 326 13.26 -11.24 -10.23
C ASN A 326 13.01 -10.93 -8.73
N GLN A 327 14.08 -10.81 -7.96
CA GLN A 327 13.99 -10.53 -6.52
C GLN A 327 13.34 -9.18 -6.21
N MET A 328 13.38 -8.23 -7.14
CA MET A 328 12.77 -6.90 -6.96
C MET A 328 11.29 -6.85 -7.34
N THR A 329 10.74 -7.90 -7.97
CA THR A 329 9.34 -7.92 -8.40
C THR A 329 8.39 -8.17 -7.23
N CYS A 330 8.77 -9.04 -6.30
CA CYS A 330 7.99 -9.36 -5.11
C CYS A 330 8.79 -9.15 -3.83
N TRP A 331 8.11 -8.66 -2.81
CA TRP A 331 8.65 -8.48 -1.47
C TRP A 331 8.39 -9.69 -0.58
N ASN A 332 9.09 -9.78 0.57
CA ASN A 332 8.83 -10.81 1.59
C ASN A 332 8.41 -10.13 2.89
N LEU A 333 7.36 -10.62 3.51
CA LEU A 333 6.88 -10.10 4.79
C LEU A 333 7.95 -10.17 5.89
N SER A 334 8.78 -11.22 5.89
CA SER A 334 9.89 -11.38 6.83
C SER A 334 10.94 -10.25 6.75
N ASP A 335 11.12 -9.61 5.58
CA ASP A 335 12.11 -8.56 5.39
C ASP A 335 11.59 -7.19 5.85
N LEU A 336 10.30 -6.99 5.85
CA LEU A 336 9.67 -5.81 6.47
C LEU A 336 9.64 -5.89 8.00
N LYS A 337 9.59 -7.11 8.57
CA LYS A 337 9.56 -7.33 10.03
C LYS A 337 10.93 -7.24 10.71
N LYS A 338 12.02 -7.18 9.96
CA LYS A 338 13.40 -6.91 10.44
C LYS A 338 13.67 -5.41 10.54
#